data_9e68c57d5a52f53ea82f11eb3f4bfb20
#
_entry.id   9e68c57d5a52f53ea82f11eb3f4bfb20
#
_cell.length_a   1.000
_cell.length_b   1.000
_cell.length_c   1.000
_cell.angle_alpha   90.00
_cell.angle_beta   90.00
_cell.angle_gamma   90.00
#
_symmetry.space_group_name_H-M   'P 1'
#
loop_
_entity.id
_entity.type
_entity.pdbx_description
1 polymer ?
#
loop_
_entity_poly.entity_id
_entity_poly.type
_entity_poly.pdbx_seq_one_letter_code
_entity_poly.pdbx_strand_id
1 'polypeptide(L)'
;MTTLGKTTPILRIFNEAKARQYYLDYLGFAVVFEHRFEPGMPLYMGVARSGCVLHLSEHRGDASPGAALRIEAADVDALQRELSAKADADSRPQVQTMPWGTRDMTLTDPFGNRLTFTSAISV
;
A
#
# COMPACT_ATOMS: atom_id res chain seq x y z
N MET A 1 17.78 12.64 25.09
CA MET A 1 17.71 12.24 23.67
C MET A 1 16.29 11.78 23.32
N THR A 2 15.88 12.11 22.12
CA THR A 2 14.55 11.75 21.64
C THR A 2 14.58 10.42 20.89
N THR A 3 13.61 9.56 21.17
CA THR A 3 13.43 8.31 20.44
C THR A 3 12.50 8.57 19.25
N LEU A 4 12.86 8.06 18.09
CA LEU A 4 11.97 8.13 16.92
C LEU A 4 11.01 6.94 16.92
N GLY A 5 9.82 7.16 16.38
CA GLY A 5 8.79 6.13 16.31
C GLY A 5 8.52 5.65 14.89
N LYS A 6 7.30 5.23 14.65
CA LYS A 6 6.88 4.70 13.36
C LYS A 6 6.91 5.78 12.29
N THR A 7 7.22 5.36 11.06
CA THR A 7 7.15 6.21 9.88
C THR A 7 5.84 5.92 9.16
N THR A 8 5.13 6.97 8.74
CA THR A 8 3.91 6.82 7.96
C THR A 8 4.14 7.39 6.57
N PRO A 9 4.14 6.54 5.54
CA PRO A 9 4.28 7.04 4.17
C PRO A 9 3.02 7.75 3.70
N ILE A 10 3.20 8.80 2.90
CA ILE A 10 2.11 9.52 2.26
C ILE A 10 2.22 9.24 0.76
N LEU A 11 1.18 8.64 0.20
CA LEU A 11 1.14 8.27 -1.22
C LEU A 11 0.21 9.20 -1.98
N ARG A 12 0.66 9.65 -3.16
CA ARG A 12 -0.14 10.50 -4.01
C ARG A 12 -1.18 9.68 -4.75
N ILE A 13 -2.45 10.10 -4.68
CA ILE A 13 -3.55 9.50 -5.43
C ILE A 13 -4.24 10.57 -6.27
N PHE A 14 -4.94 10.16 -7.32
CA PHE A 14 -5.59 11.08 -8.25
C PHE A 14 -7.08 10.82 -8.42
N ASN A 15 -7.61 9.73 -7.86
CA ASN A 15 -9.02 9.36 -7.99
C ASN A 15 -9.45 8.59 -6.76
N GLU A 16 -10.39 9.15 -6.02
CA GLU A 16 -10.85 8.55 -4.76
C GLU A 16 -11.45 7.16 -4.95
N ALA A 17 -12.32 7.00 -5.95
CA ALA A 17 -12.97 5.70 -6.18
C ALA A 17 -11.96 4.60 -6.50
N LYS A 18 -10.97 4.89 -7.33
CA LYS A 18 -9.92 3.92 -7.67
C LYS A 18 -9.01 3.63 -6.47
N ALA A 19 -8.75 4.65 -5.64
CA ALA A 19 -7.94 4.46 -4.44
C ALA A 19 -8.66 3.54 -3.45
N ARG A 20 -9.96 3.75 -3.22
CA ARG A 20 -10.73 2.91 -2.32
C ARG A 20 -10.83 1.47 -2.85
N GLN A 21 -11.05 1.31 -4.14
CA GLN A 21 -11.11 -0.01 -4.75
C GLN A 21 -9.79 -0.77 -4.56
N TYR A 22 -8.68 -0.10 -4.76
CA TYR A 22 -7.36 -0.73 -4.68
C TYR A 22 -6.95 -1.01 -3.23
N TYR A 23 -6.97 0.02 -2.37
CA TYR A 23 -6.45 -0.10 -1.01
C TYR A 23 -7.42 -0.79 -0.05
N LEU A 24 -8.71 -0.55 -0.19
CA LEU A 24 -9.70 -1.14 0.70
C LEU A 24 -10.20 -2.49 0.20
N ASP A 25 -10.71 -2.54 -1.02
CA ASP A 25 -11.33 -3.77 -1.53
C ASP A 25 -10.29 -4.82 -1.90
N TYR A 26 -9.23 -4.41 -2.60
CA TYR A 26 -8.22 -5.35 -3.07
C TYR A 26 -7.18 -5.66 -2.00
N LEU A 27 -6.52 -4.64 -1.43
CA LEU A 27 -5.46 -4.86 -0.45
C LEU A 27 -5.96 -5.12 0.97
N GLY A 28 -7.25 -4.90 1.23
CA GLY A 28 -7.84 -5.22 2.53
C GLY A 28 -7.53 -4.23 3.65
N PHE A 29 -7.13 -3.01 3.32
CA PHE A 29 -6.97 -1.96 4.32
C PHE A 29 -8.33 -1.41 4.73
N ALA A 30 -8.40 -0.83 5.92
CA ALA A 30 -9.60 -0.17 6.43
C ALA A 30 -9.32 1.31 6.64
N VAL A 31 -10.33 2.14 6.43
CA VAL A 31 -10.21 3.59 6.66
C VAL A 31 -10.07 3.87 8.14
N VAL A 32 -9.03 4.63 8.51
CA VAL A 32 -8.81 5.09 9.87
C VAL A 32 -9.38 6.48 10.06
N PHE A 33 -9.19 7.36 9.07
CA PHE A 33 -9.76 8.70 9.08
C PHE A 33 -9.84 9.23 7.65
N GLU A 34 -10.70 10.25 7.46
CA GLU A 34 -10.79 11.01 6.23
C GLU A 34 -10.83 12.48 6.59
N HIS A 35 -10.20 13.32 5.76
CA HIS A 35 -10.19 14.75 5.96
C HIS A 35 -10.30 15.48 4.62
N ARG A 36 -11.17 16.49 4.59
CA ARG A 36 -11.25 17.50 3.53
C ARG A 36 -11.45 18.83 4.24
N PHE A 37 -10.82 19.89 3.74
CA PHE A 37 -11.03 21.21 4.33
C PHE A 37 -12.48 21.67 4.13
N GLU A 38 -13.04 21.36 2.96
CA GLU A 38 -14.45 21.63 2.64
C GLU A 38 -14.96 20.56 1.68
N PRO A 39 -16.30 20.35 1.59
CA PRO A 39 -16.86 19.42 0.62
C PRO A 39 -16.35 19.71 -0.80
N GLY A 40 -15.96 18.68 -1.52
CA GLY A 40 -15.43 18.82 -2.88
C GLY A 40 -13.95 19.14 -2.96
N MET A 41 -13.31 19.43 -1.85
CA MET A 41 -11.86 19.65 -1.80
C MET A 41 -11.10 18.32 -1.83
N PRO A 42 -9.79 18.34 -2.15
CA PRO A 42 -8.98 17.13 -2.18
C PRO A 42 -9.05 16.33 -0.89
N LEU A 43 -9.06 15.01 -1.03
CA LEU A 43 -9.13 14.08 0.10
C LEU A 43 -7.75 13.80 0.66
N TYR A 44 -7.65 13.75 1.99
CA TYR A 44 -6.53 13.16 2.70
C TYR A 44 -7.07 12.05 3.58
N MET A 45 -6.58 10.82 3.43
CA MET A 45 -7.18 9.66 4.07
C MET A 45 -6.09 8.76 4.66
N GLY A 46 -6.32 8.31 5.89
CA GLY A 46 -5.49 7.29 6.50
C GLY A 46 -6.14 5.92 6.39
N VAL A 47 -5.36 4.92 6.00
CA VAL A 47 -5.80 3.53 5.92
C VAL A 47 -4.83 2.63 6.65
N ALA A 48 -5.32 1.52 7.19
CA ALA A 48 -4.48 0.59 7.94
C ALA A 48 -4.91 -0.85 7.71
N ARG A 49 -3.91 -1.73 7.69
CA ARG A 49 -4.11 -3.18 7.75
C ARG A 49 -3.07 -3.73 8.71
N SER A 50 -3.51 -4.45 9.75
CA SER A 50 -2.63 -4.85 10.84
C SER A 50 -1.93 -3.61 11.41
N GLY A 51 -0.62 -3.63 11.59
CA GLY A 51 0.13 -2.46 12.04
C GLY A 51 0.63 -1.55 10.92
N CYS A 52 0.28 -1.84 9.68
CA CYS A 52 0.71 -1.05 8.52
C CYS A 52 -0.26 0.09 8.27
N VAL A 53 0.21 1.33 8.43
CA VAL A 53 -0.59 2.54 8.21
C VAL A 53 -0.04 3.29 7.02
N LEU A 54 -0.92 3.65 6.09
CA LEU A 54 -0.58 4.47 4.93
C LEU A 54 -1.50 5.69 4.90
N HIS A 55 -0.99 6.83 4.47
CA HIS A 55 -1.81 7.99 4.18
C HIS A 55 -1.90 8.16 2.67
N LEU A 56 -3.09 8.44 2.18
CA LEU A 56 -3.37 8.64 0.75
C LEU A 56 -3.84 10.06 0.57
N SER A 57 -3.21 10.80 -0.34
CA SER A 57 -3.50 12.22 -0.51
C SER A 57 -3.74 12.59 -1.97
N GLU A 58 -4.87 13.29 -2.20
CA GLU A 58 -5.15 13.95 -3.47
C GLU A 58 -4.52 15.34 -3.55
N HIS A 59 -3.92 15.84 -2.46
CA HIS A 59 -3.36 17.18 -2.42
C HIS A 59 -2.08 17.25 -3.25
N ARG A 60 -2.05 18.21 -4.16
CA ARG A 60 -0.86 18.50 -4.94
C ARG A 60 0.24 19.00 -4.01
N GLY A 61 1.40 18.35 -4.09
CA GLY A 61 2.55 18.73 -3.29
C GLY A 61 2.76 17.93 -2.00
N ASP A 62 1.76 17.13 -1.58
CA ASP A 62 1.93 16.30 -0.38
C ASP A 62 2.90 15.14 -0.59
N ALA A 63 2.93 14.59 -1.79
CA ALA A 63 3.83 13.50 -2.13
C ALA A 63 4.08 13.52 -3.62
N SER A 64 5.22 12.97 -4.04
CA SER A 64 5.54 12.81 -5.45
C SER A 64 4.80 11.58 -5.99
N PRO A 65 4.22 11.67 -7.20
CA PRO A 65 3.68 10.48 -7.84
C PRO A 65 4.76 9.43 -8.09
N GLY A 66 4.39 8.16 -8.03
CA GLY A 66 5.32 7.08 -8.32
C GLY A 66 6.25 6.73 -7.17
N ALA A 67 5.82 6.96 -5.94
CA ALA A 67 6.59 6.56 -4.77
C ALA A 67 6.81 5.05 -4.73
N ALA A 68 7.83 4.60 -4.01
CA ALA A 68 8.11 3.19 -3.80
C ALA A 68 8.31 2.94 -2.31
N LEU A 69 7.70 1.88 -1.79
CA LEU A 69 7.88 1.51 -0.39
C LEU A 69 7.93 -0.01 -0.23
N ARG A 70 8.54 -0.43 0.87
CA ARG A 70 8.62 -1.83 1.25
C ARG A 70 7.81 -2.03 2.53
N ILE A 71 6.96 -3.06 2.52
CA ILE A 71 6.07 -3.39 3.63
C ILE A 71 6.37 -4.80 4.08
N GLU A 72 6.72 -4.99 5.34
CA GLU A 72 6.93 -6.33 5.88
C GLU A 72 5.60 -7.07 5.95
N ALA A 73 5.60 -8.32 5.49
CA ALA A 73 4.48 -9.22 5.59
C ALA A 73 4.94 -10.48 6.34
N ALA A 74 4.14 -10.96 7.26
CA ALA A 74 4.49 -12.17 8.00
C ALA A 74 4.62 -13.37 7.06
N ASP A 75 3.73 -13.46 6.07
CA ASP A 75 3.73 -14.54 5.07
C ASP A 75 3.27 -13.96 3.74
N VAL A 76 4.23 -13.57 2.91
CA VAL A 76 3.94 -12.95 1.61
C VAL A 76 3.27 -13.93 0.64
N ASP A 77 3.56 -15.23 0.78
CA ASP A 77 2.91 -16.23 -0.08
C ASP A 77 1.42 -16.36 0.26
N ALA A 78 1.05 -16.27 1.53
CA ALA A 78 -0.35 -16.25 1.95
C ALA A 78 -1.06 -15.00 1.41
N LEU A 79 -0.39 -13.84 1.48
CA LEU A 79 -0.94 -12.60 0.92
C LEU A 79 -1.14 -12.73 -0.59
N GLN A 80 -0.18 -13.32 -1.29
CA GLN A 80 -0.28 -13.54 -2.73
C GLN A 80 -1.49 -14.41 -3.07
N ARG A 81 -1.75 -15.47 -2.31
CA ARG A 81 -2.92 -16.32 -2.51
C ARG A 81 -4.23 -15.56 -2.29
N GLU A 82 -4.26 -14.72 -1.24
CA GLU A 82 -5.42 -13.88 -0.94
C GLU A 82 -5.72 -12.92 -2.10
N LEU A 83 -4.71 -12.24 -2.58
CA LEU A 83 -4.87 -11.24 -3.65
C LEU A 83 -5.18 -11.91 -5.00
N SER A 84 -4.57 -13.06 -5.29
CA SER A 84 -4.82 -13.80 -6.52
C SER A 84 -6.26 -14.26 -6.62
N ALA A 85 -6.92 -14.55 -5.49
CA ALA A 85 -8.33 -14.94 -5.48
C ALA A 85 -9.26 -13.78 -5.84
N LYS A 86 -8.80 -12.53 -5.68
CA LYS A 86 -9.57 -11.33 -5.99
C LYS A 86 -9.25 -10.75 -7.36
N ALA A 87 -8.05 -11.05 -7.89
CA ALA A 87 -7.54 -10.39 -9.09
C ALA A 87 -8.06 -11.06 -10.35
N ASP A 88 -8.11 -10.28 -11.44
CA ASP A 88 -8.31 -10.83 -12.77
C ASP A 88 -7.09 -11.66 -13.17
N ALA A 89 -7.28 -12.60 -14.09
CA ALA A 89 -6.22 -13.51 -14.52
C ALA A 89 -4.95 -12.79 -15.00
N ASP A 90 -5.11 -11.62 -15.63
CA ASP A 90 -4.01 -10.86 -16.19
C ASP A 90 -3.26 -10.02 -15.14
N SER A 91 -3.81 -9.90 -13.94
CA SER A 91 -3.28 -9.02 -12.89
C SER A 91 -2.79 -9.77 -11.66
N ARG A 92 -2.55 -11.07 -11.78
CA ARG A 92 -2.14 -11.89 -10.63
C ARG A 92 -0.75 -11.49 -10.15
N PRO A 93 -0.63 -11.17 -8.85
CA PRO A 93 0.68 -10.82 -8.29
C PRO A 93 1.60 -12.02 -8.24
N GLN A 94 2.90 -11.77 -8.40
CA GLN A 94 3.94 -12.79 -8.41
C GLN A 94 4.88 -12.58 -7.24
N VAL A 95 5.25 -13.68 -6.57
CA VAL A 95 6.26 -13.65 -5.50
C VAL A 95 7.56 -14.21 -6.06
N GLN A 96 8.66 -13.53 -5.77
CA GLN A 96 9.99 -13.94 -6.19
C GLN A 96 10.91 -14.10 -4.99
N THR A 97 11.76 -15.12 -5.03
CA THR A 97 12.83 -15.25 -4.05
C THR A 97 13.99 -14.38 -4.47
N MET A 98 14.39 -13.47 -3.60
CA MET A 98 15.45 -12.52 -3.90
C MET A 98 16.80 -13.03 -3.41
N PRO A 99 17.90 -12.68 -4.12
CA PRO A 99 19.23 -13.18 -3.75
C PRO A 99 19.72 -12.72 -2.38
N TRP A 100 19.12 -11.66 -1.82
CA TRP A 100 19.50 -11.16 -0.50
C TRP A 100 18.70 -11.79 0.65
N GLY A 101 17.89 -12.82 0.40
CA GLY A 101 17.27 -13.60 1.47
C GLY A 101 15.85 -13.23 1.81
N THR A 102 15.10 -12.61 0.89
CA THR A 102 13.69 -12.32 1.09
C THR A 102 12.84 -12.89 -0.04
N ARG A 103 11.53 -13.02 0.23
CA ARG A 103 10.55 -13.26 -0.82
C ARG A 103 9.75 -12.00 -0.96
N ASP A 104 9.73 -11.45 -2.17
CA ASP A 104 9.14 -10.15 -2.46
C ASP A 104 8.02 -10.26 -3.48
N MET A 105 6.96 -9.45 -3.26
CA MET A 105 5.85 -9.30 -4.18
C MET A 105 5.65 -7.80 -4.41
N THR A 106 5.91 -7.33 -5.62
CA THR A 106 5.76 -5.91 -5.95
C THR A 106 4.49 -5.67 -6.72
N LEU A 107 3.68 -4.74 -6.23
CA LEU A 107 2.44 -4.32 -6.87
C LEU A 107 2.55 -2.85 -7.21
N THR A 108 1.93 -2.46 -8.34
CA THR A 108 1.81 -1.05 -8.72
C THR A 108 0.34 -0.65 -8.59
N ASP A 109 0.07 0.40 -7.82
CA ASP A 109 -1.29 0.88 -7.66
C ASP A 109 -1.76 1.65 -8.91
N PRO A 110 -3.04 2.09 -8.97
CA PRO A 110 -3.54 2.80 -10.15
C PRO A 110 -2.84 4.15 -10.42
N PHE A 111 -2.02 4.63 -9.50
CA PHE A 111 -1.38 5.94 -9.59
C PHE A 111 0.13 5.86 -9.80
N GLY A 112 0.65 4.64 -10.01
CA GLY A 112 2.07 4.42 -10.23
C GLY A 112 2.90 4.23 -8.96
N ASN A 113 2.28 4.19 -7.78
CA ASN A 113 3.01 3.89 -6.55
C ASN A 113 3.31 2.39 -6.49
N ARG A 114 4.55 2.05 -6.13
CA ARG A 114 4.98 0.65 -6.05
C ARG A 114 5.07 0.22 -4.60
N LEU A 115 4.35 -0.85 -4.28
CA LEU A 115 4.32 -1.45 -2.96
C LEU A 115 4.99 -2.81 -3.04
N THR A 116 6.11 -3.00 -2.35
CA THR A 116 6.77 -4.30 -2.29
C THR A 116 6.49 -4.91 -0.93
N PHE A 117 5.72 -5.99 -0.93
CA PHE A 117 5.47 -6.78 0.28
C PHE A 117 6.58 -7.82 0.39
N THR A 118 7.19 -7.92 1.58
CA THR A 118 8.40 -8.72 1.74
C THR A 118 8.36 -9.56 3.02
N SER A 119 8.78 -10.81 2.89
CA SER A 119 8.96 -11.72 4.03
C SER A 119 10.40 -12.19 4.06
N ALA A 120 11.00 -12.23 5.25
CA ALA A 120 12.32 -12.81 5.40
C ALA A 120 12.25 -14.33 5.19
N ILE A 121 13.26 -14.89 4.55
CA ILE A 121 13.38 -16.34 4.41
C ILE A 121 13.95 -16.88 5.71
N SER A 122 13.21 -17.81 6.34
CA SER A 122 13.70 -18.51 7.52
C SER A 122 14.77 -19.52 7.10
N VAL A 123 15.88 -19.47 7.79
CA VAL A 123 17.01 -20.38 7.55
C VAL A 123 17.02 -21.46 8.62
#